data_3178d1325526384877c93dd3e12ae6dd
#
_entry.id   3178d1325526384877c93dd3e12ae6dd
#
_cell.length_a   1.000
_cell.length_b   1.000
_cell.length_c   1.000
_cell.angle_alpha   90.00
_cell.angle_beta   90.00
_cell.angle_gamma   90.00
#
_symmetry.space_group_name_H-M   'P 1'
#
loop_
_entity.id
_entity.type
_entity.pdbx_description
1 polymer ?
#
loop_
_entity_poly.entity_id
_entity_poly.type
_entity_poly.pdbx_seq_one_letter_code
_entity_poly.pdbx_strand_id
1 'polypeptide(L)'
;MNSERARRWIIVCYTFELLALSIWIGGLVIIVAAVIPAVFNSFGMEPGGRFLTRVFEGYNRLVLVSAGMLIIGAVSRTMLSRAAATIHVELLRIEVTVAITMIVLAVVLIFVLEPSSVRLQEHAFAIKDEAERKAAYESFFKSHTIVRALYVVNLGLAVTLIPIKVRSLFAKRRGESN
;
A
#
# COMPACT_ATOMS: atom_id res chain seq x y z
N MET A 1 -5.55 -23.79 24.65
CA MET A 1 -5.64 -23.99 23.19
C MET A 1 -4.53 -24.94 22.78
N ASN A 2 -4.83 -26.04 22.03
CA ASN A 2 -3.80 -26.97 21.57
C ASN A 2 -2.76 -26.26 20.69
N SER A 3 -1.48 -26.58 20.89
CA SER A 3 -0.35 -25.97 20.15
C SER A 3 -0.50 -26.07 18.63
N GLU A 4 -1.00 -27.18 18.12
CA GLU A 4 -1.28 -27.38 16.69
C GLU A 4 -2.36 -26.43 16.14
N ARG A 5 -3.43 -26.21 16.92
CA ARG A 5 -4.49 -25.28 16.52
C ARG A 5 -3.96 -23.85 16.46
N ALA A 6 -3.18 -23.44 17.45
CA ALA A 6 -2.53 -22.12 17.46
C ALA A 6 -1.61 -21.93 16.26
N ARG A 7 -0.82 -22.96 15.91
CA ARG A 7 0.08 -22.94 14.76
C ARG A 7 -0.68 -22.77 13.42
N ARG A 8 -1.78 -23.48 13.22
CA ARG A 8 -2.62 -23.33 12.02
C ARG A 8 -3.16 -21.92 11.90
N TRP A 9 -3.67 -21.34 12.97
CA TRP A 9 -4.18 -19.97 12.96
C TRP A 9 -3.09 -18.93 12.68
N ILE A 10 -1.87 -19.10 13.19
CA ILE A 10 -0.74 -18.23 12.87
C ILE A 10 -0.41 -18.27 11.38
N ILE A 11 -0.41 -19.45 10.76
CA ILE A 11 -0.20 -19.58 9.31
C ILE A 11 -1.30 -18.86 8.53
N VAL A 12 -2.56 -18.99 8.95
CA VAL A 12 -3.69 -18.28 8.33
C VAL A 12 -3.49 -16.75 8.41
N CYS A 13 -3.06 -16.23 9.56
CA CYS A 13 -2.76 -14.80 9.72
C CYS A 13 -1.65 -14.34 8.76
N TYR A 14 -0.56 -15.10 8.64
CA TYR A 14 0.50 -14.78 7.67
C TYR A 14 0.00 -14.79 6.23
N THR A 15 -0.79 -15.78 5.85
CA THR A 15 -1.39 -15.85 4.50
C THR A 15 -2.27 -14.63 4.23
N PHE A 16 -3.05 -14.21 5.22
CA PHE A 16 -3.91 -13.04 5.12
C PHE A 16 -3.11 -11.74 4.96
N GLU A 17 -2.00 -11.59 5.68
CA GLU A 17 -1.08 -10.46 5.54
C GLU A 17 -0.37 -10.45 4.19
N LEU A 18 0.07 -11.60 3.68
CA LEU A 18 0.67 -11.71 2.35
C LEU A 18 -0.32 -11.42 1.24
N LEU A 19 -1.58 -11.84 1.38
CA LEU A 19 -2.65 -11.49 0.44
C LEU A 19 -2.89 -9.98 0.42
N ALA A 20 -2.92 -9.33 1.57
CA ALA A 20 -3.04 -7.88 1.67
C ALA A 20 -1.90 -7.15 0.94
N LEU A 21 -0.65 -7.59 1.12
CA LEU A 21 0.50 -7.05 0.40
C LEU A 21 0.42 -7.30 -1.11
N SER A 22 -0.07 -8.46 -1.52
CA SER A 22 -0.25 -8.79 -2.95
C SER A 22 -1.29 -7.88 -3.61
N ILE A 23 -2.39 -7.58 -2.93
CA ILE A 23 -3.42 -6.64 -3.40
C ILE A 23 -2.82 -5.23 -3.52
N TRP A 24 -2.09 -4.79 -2.49
CA TRP A 24 -1.46 -3.47 -2.46
C TRP A 24 -0.46 -3.28 -3.62
N ILE A 25 0.48 -4.19 -3.75
CA ILE A 25 1.53 -4.15 -4.77
C ILE A 25 0.94 -4.35 -6.17
N GLY A 26 0.15 -5.42 -6.35
CA GLY A 26 -0.42 -5.81 -7.64
C GLY A 26 -1.36 -4.74 -8.18
N GLY A 27 -2.18 -4.12 -7.34
CA GLY A 27 -3.06 -3.04 -7.72
C GLY A 27 -2.30 -1.84 -8.30
N LEU A 28 -1.25 -1.38 -7.63
CA LEU A 28 -0.43 -0.27 -8.11
C LEU A 28 0.32 -0.62 -9.40
N VAL A 29 0.90 -1.81 -9.45
CA VAL A 29 1.64 -2.27 -10.65
C VAL A 29 0.72 -2.32 -11.86
N ILE A 30 -0.49 -2.88 -11.74
CA ILE A 30 -1.48 -2.94 -12.83
C ILE A 30 -1.89 -1.53 -13.26
N ILE A 31 -2.16 -0.63 -12.34
CA ILE A 31 -2.53 0.75 -12.66
C ILE A 31 -1.42 1.43 -13.45
N VAL A 32 -0.18 1.34 -12.99
CA VAL A 32 0.96 2.03 -13.62
C VAL A 32 1.34 1.39 -14.95
N ALA A 33 1.38 0.06 -15.03
CA ALA A 33 1.88 -0.64 -16.21
C ALA A 33 0.85 -0.80 -17.33
N ALA A 34 -0.45 -0.89 -17.00
CA ALA A 34 -1.49 -1.18 -17.97
C ALA A 34 -2.56 -0.09 -18.07
N VAL A 35 -3.12 0.34 -16.93
CA VAL A 35 -4.27 1.25 -16.93
C VAL A 35 -3.88 2.65 -17.39
N ILE A 36 -2.82 3.24 -16.84
CA ILE A 36 -2.39 4.60 -17.20
C ILE A 36 -2.10 4.74 -18.71
N PRO A 37 -1.27 3.87 -19.33
CA PRO A 37 -1.02 3.95 -20.77
C PRO A 37 -2.29 3.77 -21.61
N ALA A 38 -3.13 2.80 -21.26
CA ALA A 38 -4.37 2.53 -21.99
C ALA A 38 -5.33 3.72 -21.92
N VAL A 39 -5.47 4.34 -20.75
CA VAL A 39 -6.37 5.50 -20.56
C VAL A 39 -5.91 6.71 -21.36
N PHE A 40 -4.64 7.08 -21.27
CA PHE A 40 -4.15 8.25 -22.01
C PHE A 40 -4.13 8.06 -23.53
N ASN A 41 -3.87 6.83 -24.00
CA ASN A 41 -3.95 6.51 -25.43
C ASN A 41 -5.41 6.54 -25.95
N SER A 42 -6.39 6.21 -25.09
CA SER A 42 -7.79 6.14 -25.51
C SER A 42 -8.56 7.46 -25.36
N PHE A 43 -8.29 8.21 -24.30
CA PHE A 43 -9.09 9.38 -23.92
C PHE A 43 -8.36 10.72 -23.99
N GLY A 44 -7.03 10.71 -24.14
CA GLY A 44 -6.20 11.92 -24.07
C GLY A 44 -6.02 12.45 -22.63
N MET A 45 -5.48 13.68 -22.50
CA MET A 45 -4.97 14.19 -21.22
C MET A 45 -6.07 14.49 -20.20
N GLU A 46 -7.04 15.32 -20.54
CA GLU A 46 -8.04 15.80 -19.57
C GLU A 46 -9.07 14.73 -19.19
N PRO A 47 -9.79 14.08 -20.13
CA PRO A 47 -10.71 13.01 -19.76
C PRO A 47 -10.00 11.82 -19.12
N GLY A 48 -8.78 11.49 -19.61
CA GLY A 48 -7.96 10.44 -19.04
C GLY A 48 -7.54 10.75 -17.60
N GLY A 49 -7.12 11.99 -17.32
CA GLY A 49 -6.78 12.43 -15.97
C GLY A 49 -7.94 12.31 -15.00
N ARG A 50 -9.14 12.76 -15.38
CA ARG A 50 -10.37 12.61 -14.57
C ARG A 50 -10.76 11.15 -14.34
N PHE A 51 -10.61 10.30 -15.36
CA PHE A 51 -10.84 8.86 -15.22
C PHE A 51 -9.86 8.22 -14.25
N LEU A 52 -8.56 8.55 -14.37
CA LEU A 52 -7.52 8.02 -13.48
C LEU A 52 -7.72 8.44 -12.02
N THR A 53 -8.22 9.65 -11.74
CA THR A 53 -8.59 10.06 -10.38
C THR A 53 -9.56 9.04 -9.75
N ARG A 54 -10.59 8.62 -10.46
CA ARG A 54 -11.55 7.62 -9.97
C ARG A 54 -10.92 6.23 -9.78
N VAL A 55 -9.99 5.84 -10.68
CA VAL A 55 -9.25 4.58 -10.55
C VAL A 55 -8.38 4.59 -9.28
N PHE A 56 -7.69 5.70 -9.01
CA PHE A 56 -6.88 5.85 -7.80
C PHE A 56 -7.74 5.89 -6.53
N GLU A 57 -8.91 6.53 -6.54
CA GLU A 57 -9.86 6.46 -5.42
C GLU A 57 -10.27 5.00 -5.10
N GLY A 58 -10.55 4.20 -6.14
CA GLY A 58 -10.84 2.77 -5.98
C GLY A 58 -9.66 2.00 -5.40
N TYR A 59 -8.46 2.25 -5.93
CA TYR A 59 -7.23 1.65 -5.43
C TYR A 59 -6.96 2.03 -3.97
N ASN A 60 -7.14 3.29 -3.59
CA ASN A 60 -6.95 3.76 -2.23
C ASN A 60 -7.86 3.07 -1.22
N ARG A 61 -9.11 2.77 -1.61
CA ARG A 61 -10.01 1.95 -0.77
C ARG A 61 -9.45 0.55 -0.55
N LEU A 62 -8.88 -0.09 -1.59
CA LEU A 62 -8.21 -1.38 -1.47
C LEU A 62 -6.96 -1.31 -0.58
N VAL A 63 -6.19 -0.22 -0.67
CA VAL A 63 -5.03 0.04 0.19
C VAL A 63 -5.45 0.14 1.66
N LEU A 64 -6.52 0.87 1.97
CA LEU A 64 -7.03 0.99 3.35
C LEU A 64 -7.53 -0.36 3.89
N VAL A 65 -8.23 -1.14 3.07
CA VAL A 65 -8.64 -2.51 3.45
C VAL A 65 -7.41 -3.38 3.70
N SER A 66 -6.41 -3.33 2.82
CA SER A 66 -5.15 -4.08 2.97
C SER A 66 -4.37 -3.67 4.22
N ALA A 67 -4.35 -2.36 4.56
CA ALA A 67 -3.76 -1.87 5.80
C ALA A 67 -4.48 -2.44 7.03
N GLY A 68 -5.81 -2.46 7.01
CA GLY A 68 -6.62 -3.10 8.05
C GLY A 68 -6.30 -4.59 8.20
N MET A 69 -6.20 -5.32 7.08
CA MET A 69 -5.81 -6.74 7.07
C MET A 69 -4.42 -6.97 7.68
N LEU A 70 -3.44 -6.13 7.36
CA LEU A 70 -2.08 -6.20 7.91
C LEU A 70 -2.08 -5.98 9.42
N ILE A 71 -2.81 -4.97 9.90
CA ILE A 71 -2.92 -4.66 11.33
C ILE A 71 -3.60 -5.82 12.09
N ILE A 72 -4.75 -6.27 11.60
CA ILE A 72 -5.50 -7.38 12.21
C ILE A 72 -4.66 -8.66 12.24
N GLY A 73 -3.99 -8.98 11.14
CA GLY A 73 -3.10 -10.15 11.05
C GLY A 73 -1.96 -10.08 12.09
N ALA A 74 -1.27 -8.95 12.18
CA ALA A 74 -0.17 -8.73 13.11
C ALA A 74 -0.63 -8.80 14.58
N VAL A 75 -1.75 -8.16 14.93
CA VAL A 75 -2.34 -8.19 16.28
C VAL A 75 -2.76 -9.61 16.63
N SER A 76 -3.48 -10.30 15.74
CA SER A 76 -3.93 -11.68 15.96
C SER A 76 -2.76 -12.64 16.17
N ARG A 77 -1.68 -12.54 15.39
CA ARG A 77 -0.46 -13.34 15.59
C ARG A 77 0.14 -13.11 16.98
N THR A 78 0.24 -11.86 17.39
CA THR A 78 0.81 -11.50 18.70
C THR A 78 -0.04 -12.04 19.84
N MET A 79 -1.36 -11.95 19.75
CA MET A 79 -2.27 -12.48 20.77
C MET A 79 -2.22 -14.02 20.84
N LEU A 80 -2.23 -14.69 19.68
CA LEU A 80 -2.14 -16.16 19.60
C LEU A 80 -0.82 -16.68 20.15
N SER A 81 0.29 -15.98 19.86
CA SER A 81 1.62 -16.30 20.38
C SER A 81 1.69 -16.19 21.91
N ARG A 82 1.13 -15.12 22.48
CA ARG A 82 1.09 -14.94 23.93
C ARG A 82 0.19 -15.97 24.63
N ALA A 83 -0.92 -16.35 24.01
CA ALA A 83 -1.87 -17.36 24.57
C ALA A 83 -1.33 -18.79 24.51
N ALA A 84 -0.43 -19.08 23.58
CA ALA A 84 0.22 -20.38 23.43
C ALA A 84 1.67 -20.26 23.91
N ALA A 85 1.90 -20.30 25.22
CA ALA A 85 3.21 -20.08 25.88
C ALA A 85 4.41 -20.86 25.29
N THR A 86 4.16 -21.86 24.45
CA THR A 86 5.15 -22.66 23.72
C THR A 86 5.55 -22.09 22.36
N ILE A 87 4.88 -21.03 21.87
CA ILE A 87 5.08 -20.51 20.53
C ILE A 87 5.56 -19.04 20.64
N HIS A 88 6.86 -18.81 20.63
CA HIS A 88 7.42 -17.47 20.58
C HIS A 88 7.40 -16.95 19.14
N VAL A 89 6.44 -16.07 18.80
CA VAL A 89 6.44 -15.28 17.59
C VAL A 89 7.00 -13.91 17.96
N GLU A 90 8.31 -13.74 17.79
CA GLU A 90 8.88 -12.40 17.87
C GLU A 90 8.51 -11.64 16.58
N LEU A 91 7.73 -10.58 16.73
CA LEU A 91 7.64 -9.56 15.69
C LEU A 91 9.00 -8.89 15.62
N LEU A 92 9.73 -9.12 14.53
CA LEU A 92 10.97 -8.39 14.28
C LEU A 92 10.66 -6.90 14.31
N ARG A 93 11.41 -6.15 15.10
CA ARG A 93 11.25 -4.67 15.18
C ARG A 93 11.23 -4.05 13.79
N ILE A 94 12.06 -4.54 12.88
CA ILE A 94 12.11 -4.09 11.49
C ILE A 94 10.78 -4.34 10.73
N GLU A 95 10.11 -5.47 10.94
CA GLU A 95 8.81 -5.78 10.33
C GLU A 95 7.77 -4.73 10.75
N VAL A 96 7.70 -4.45 12.04
CA VAL A 96 6.76 -3.48 12.60
C VAL A 96 7.07 -2.07 12.10
N THR A 97 8.35 -1.68 12.12
CA THR A 97 8.77 -0.34 11.66
C THR A 97 8.43 -0.14 10.19
N VAL A 98 8.77 -1.08 9.32
CA VAL A 98 8.48 -0.99 7.88
C VAL A 98 6.98 -0.95 7.63
N ALA A 99 6.20 -1.81 8.31
CA ALA A 99 4.74 -1.83 8.17
C ALA A 99 4.10 -0.50 8.64
N ILE A 100 4.50 0.03 9.78
CA ILE A 100 3.99 1.32 10.28
C ILE A 100 4.36 2.44 9.32
N THR A 101 5.62 2.53 8.88
CA THR A 101 6.07 3.57 7.93
C THR A 101 5.26 3.51 6.62
N MET A 102 5.05 2.30 6.09
CA MET A 102 4.25 2.09 4.88
C MET A 102 2.80 2.55 5.06
N ILE A 103 2.16 2.20 6.18
CA ILE A 103 0.77 2.58 6.48
C ILE A 103 0.65 4.09 6.69
N VAL A 104 1.56 4.68 7.47
CA VAL A 104 1.56 6.15 7.70
C VAL A 104 1.74 6.90 6.39
N LEU A 105 2.69 6.46 5.55
CA LEU A 105 2.91 7.07 4.24
C LEU A 105 1.67 6.95 3.34
N ALA A 106 0.97 5.80 3.35
CA ALA A 106 -0.27 5.63 2.61
C ALA A 106 -1.39 6.55 3.12
N VAL A 107 -1.53 6.70 4.44
CA VAL A 107 -2.51 7.63 5.03
C VAL A 107 -2.22 9.08 4.60
N VAL A 108 -0.97 9.51 4.64
CA VAL A 108 -0.56 10.85 4.19
C VAL A 108 -0.85 11.04 2.69
N LEU A 109 -0.52 10.04 1.86
CA LEU A 109 -0.82 10.07 0.42
C LEU A 109 -2.32 10.22 0.17
N ILE A 110 -3.14 9.37 0.78
CA ILE A 110 -4.58 9.27 0.51
C ILE A 110 -5.35 10.49 1.04
N PHE A 111 -5.04 10.96 2.26
CA PHE A 111 -5.86 11.97 2.91
C PHE A 111 -5.31 13.39 2.79
N VAL A 112 -4.03 13.57 2.45
CA VAL A 112 -3.40 14.90 2.40
C VAL A 112 -2.95 15.25 0.98
N LEU A 113 -2.12 14.42 0.37
CA LEU A 113 -1.42 14.80 -0.86
C LEU A 113 -2.29 14.60 -2.10
N GLU A 114 -3.03 13.51 -2.19
CA GLU A 114 -3.86 13.21 -3.35
C GLU A 114 -5.03 14.19 -3.50
N PRO A 115 -5.81 14.53 -2.47
CA PRO A 115 -6.85 15.55 -2.57
C PRO A 115 -6.32 16.93 -3.00
N SER A 116 -5.10 17.26 -2.56
CA SER A 116 -4.44 18.51 -2.97
C SER A 116 -4.04 18.47 -4.44
N SER A 117 -3.49 17.35 -4.91
CA SER A 117 -3.11 17.15 -6.31
C SER A 117 -4.32 17.16 -7.24
N VAL A 118 -5.42 16.54 -6.84
CA VAL A 118 -6.69 16.53 -7.60
C VAL A 118 -7.27 17.95 -7.73
N ARG A 119 -7.24 18.74 -6.66
CA ARG A 119 -7.70 20.15 -6.72
C ARG A 119 -6.86 20.99 -7.68
N LEU A 120 -5.54 20.81 -7.70
CA LEU A 120 -4.67 21.50 -8.65
C LEU A 120 -4.93 21.07 -10.10
N GLN A 121 -5.21 19.78 -10.32
CA GLN A 121 -5.60 19.24 -11.62
C GLN A 121 -6.91 19.87 -12.13
N GLU A 122 -7.96 19.88 -11.31
CA GLU A 122 -9.26 20.46 -11.69
C GLU A 122 -9.14 21.97 -11.93
N HIS A 123 -8.35 22.66 -11.12
CA HIS A 123 -8.07 24.08 -11.35
C HIS A 123 -7.39 24.30 -12.70
N ALA A 124 -6.35 23.54 -13.03
CA ALA A 124 -5.64 23.64 -14.31
C ALA A 124 -6.56 23.34 -15.51
N PHE A 125 -7.50 22.41 -15.37
CA PHE A 125 -8.47 22.07 -16.42
C PHE A 125 -9.56 23.14 -16.60
N ALA A 126 -9.87 23.92 -15.58
CA ALA A 126 -10.91 24.96 -15.63
C ALA A 126 -10.44 26.28 -16.29
N ILE A 127 -9.13 26.55 -16.32
CA ILE A 127 -8.56 27.79 -16.86
C ILE A 127 -8.60 27.80 -18.39
N LYS A 128 -9.17 28.87 -18.97
CA LYS A 128 -9.27 29.05 -20.42
C LYS A 128 -8.10 29.88 -21.00
N ASP A 129 -7.57 30.81 -20.20
CA ASP A 129 -6.41 31.60 -20.60
C ASP A 129 -5.17 30.75 -20.71
N GLU A 130 -4.45 30.84 -21.80
CA GLU A 130 -3.33 29.94 -22.11
C GLU A 130 -2.12 30.15 -21.20
N ALA A 131 -1.83 31.40 -20.83
CA ALA A 131 -0.68 31.75 -20.00
C ALA A 131 -0.92 31.29 -18.54
N GLU A 132 -2.10 31.60 -18.02
CA GLU A 132 -2.50 31.17 -16.66
C GLU A 132 -2.61 29.65 -16.57
N ARG A 133 -3.17 29.00 -17.60
CA ARG A 133 -3.28 27.55 -17.68
C ARG A 133 -1.92 26.86 -17.64
N LYS A 134 -0.91 27.41 -18.33
CA LYS A 134 0.46 26.86 -18.30
C LYS A 134 1.03 26.90 -16.87
N ALA A 135 0.90 28.01 -16.17
CA ALA A 135 1.38 28.14 -14.79
C ALA A 135 0.65 27.15 -13.83
N ALA A 136 -0.66 26.99 -14.01
CA ALA A 136 -1.45 26.03 -13.24
C ALA A 136 -1.02 24.57 -13.51
N TYR A 137 -0.74 24.22 -14.76
CA TYR A 137 -0.18 22.90 -15.10
C TYR A 137 1.20 22.65 -14.50
N GLU A 138 2.08 23.64 -14.49
CA GLU A 138 3.40 23.52 -13.84
C GLU A 138 3.26 23.21 -12.33
N SER A 139 2.36 23.90 -11.65
CA SER A 139 2.06 23.67 -10.23
C SER A 139 1.48 22.27 -10.00
N PHE A 140 0.54 21.84 -10.84
CA PHE A 140 -0.02 20.49 -10.80
C PHE A 140 1.05 19.43 -11.01
N PHE A 141 1.87 19.53 -12.06
CA PHE A 141 2.91 18.54 -12.35
C PHE A 141 3.97 18.45 -11.26
N LYS A 142 4.33 19.57 -10.62
CA LYS A 142 5.24 19.57 -9.47
C LYS A 142 4.65 18.78 -8.29
N SER A 143 3.41 19.05 -7.92
CA SER A 143 2.70 18.30 -6.87
C SER A 143 2.57 16.82 -7.24
N HIS A 144 2.14 16.53 -8.46
CA HIS A 144 1.94 15.18 -8.95
C HIS A 144 3.23 14.35 -8.98
N THR A 145 4.38 14.97 -9.27
CA THR A 145 5.69 14.31 -9.22
C THR A 145 6.04 13.86 -7.81
N ILE A 146 5.75 14.69 -6.80
CA ILE A 146 5.96 14.33 -5.39
C ILE A 146 5.06 13.14 -5.01
N VAL A 147 3.79 13.19 -5.37
CA VAL A 147 2.83 12.11 -5.09
C VAL A 147 3.30 10.80 -5.73
N ARG A 148 3.72 10.83 -7.00
CA ARG A 148 4.27 9.66 -7.72
C ARG A 148 5.51 9.09 -7.05
N ALA A 149 6.45 9.94 -6.65
CA ALA A 149 7.67 9.51 -5.97
C ALA A 149 7.35 8.79 -4.65
N LEU A 150 6.40 9.32 -3.88
CA LEU A 150 5.98 8.70 -2.61
C LEU A 150 5.21 7.38 -2.83
N TYR A 151 4.43 7.23 -3.91
CA TYR A 151 3.84 5.94 -4.27
C TYR A 151 4.92 4.89 -4.59
N VAL A 152 5.99 5.29 -5.30
CA VAL A 152 7.13 4.39 -5.59
C VAL A 152 7.87 3.99 -4.31
N VAL A 153 8.11 4.93 -3.40
CA VAL A 153 8.70 4.64 -2.08
C VAL A 153 7.81 3.67 -1.29
N ASN A 154 6.50 3.93 -1.26
CA ASN A 154 5.54 3.06 -0.56
C ASN A 154 5.50 1.64 -1.17
N LEU A 155 5.55 1.54 -2.50
CA LEU A 155 5.68 0.26 -3.20
C LEU A 155 6.97 -0.47 -2.80
N GLY A 156 8.10 0.23 -2.74
CA GLY A 156 9.38 -0.33 -2.29
C GLY A 156 9.31 -0.88 -0.86
N LEU A 157 8.66 -0.15 0.06
CA LEU A 157 8.42 -0.63 1.43
C LEU A 157 7.55 -1.89 1.46
N ALA A 158 6.46 -1.93 0.67
CA ALA A 158 5.58 -3.09 0.58
C ALA A 158 6.31 -4.32 0.03
N VAL A 159 7.10 -4.16 -1.03
CA VAL A 159 7.93 -5.25 -1.59
C VAL A 159 8.96 -5.74 -0.58
N THR A 160 9.62 -4.82 0.15
CA THR A 160 10.61 -5.16 1.19
C THR A 160 9.98 -5.91 2.37
N LEU A 161 8.71 -5.65 2.68
CA LEU A 161 8.00 -6.31 3.77
C LEU A 161 7.74 -7.80 3.50
N ILE A 162 7.59 -8.21 2.23
CA ILE A 162 7.37 -9.61 1.85
C ILE A 162 8.49 -10.54 2.36
N PRO A 163 9.77 -10.36 1.96
CA PRO A 163 10.85 -11.24 2.41
C PRO A 163 11.06 -11.19 3.93
N ILE A 164 10.82 -10.05 4.58
CA ILE A 164 10.88 -9.93 6.04
C ILE A 164 9.86 -10.87 6.68
N LYS A 165 8.60 -10.87 6.20
CA LYS A 165 7.54 -11.75 6.68
C LYS A 165 7.82 -13.22 6.39
N VAL A 166 8.32 -13.53 5.20
CA VAL A 166 8.67 -14.89 4.82
C VAL A 166 9.82 -15.41 5.70
N ARG A 167 10.85 -14.60 5.94
CA ARG A 167 11.96 -15.00 6.85
C ARG A 167 11.47 -15.26 8.27
N SER A 168 10.56 -14.46 8.81
CA SER A 168 10.02 -14.66 10.15
C SER A 168 9.20 -15.96 10.25
N LEU A 169 8.59 -16.40 9.16
CA LEU A 169 7.85 -17.66 9.08
C LEU A 169 8.79 -18.88 9.08
N PHE A 170 9.96 -18.78 8.45
CA PHE A 170 10.94 -19.88 8.35
C PHE A 170 11.93 -19.94 9.53
N ALA A 171 12.25 -18.83 10.16
CA ALA A 171 13.13 -18.80 11.34
C ALA A 171 12.61 -19.68 12.48
N LYS A 172 11.28 -19.83 12.58
CA LYS A 172 10.59 -20.67 13.53
C LYS A 172 10.84 -22.16 13.32
N ARG A 173 11.03 -22.64 12.08
CA ARG A 173 11.29 -24.06 11.81
C ARG A 173 12.65 -24.55 12.31
N ARG A 174 13.63 -23.66 12.44
CA ARG A 174 14.98 -24.04 12.93
C ARG A 174 15.07 -24.14 14.44
N GLY A 175 14.25 -23.43 15.20
CA GLY A 175 14.23 -23.52 16.66
C GLY A 175 13.50 -24.75 17.22
N GLU A 176 12.72 -25.46 16.41
CA GLU A 176 11.98 -26.67 16.83
C GLU A 176 12.76 -27.96 16.51
N SER A 177 13.92 -27.88 15.85
CA SER A 177 14.71 -29.05 15.43
C SER A 177 15.99 -29.26 16.29
N ASN A 178 16.19 -28.48 17.32
CA ASN A 178 17.23 -28.63 18.35
C ASN A 178 16.57 -28.81 19.72
#